data_9c399c3ef1b9b226e948bccbe1301ecc
#
_entry.id   9c399c3ef1b9b226e948bccbe1301ecc
#
_cell.length_a   1.000
_cell.length_b   1.000
_cell.length_c   1.000
_cell.angle_alpha   90.00
_cell.angle_beta   90.00
_cell.angle_gamma   90.00
#
_symmetry.space_group_name_H-M   'P 1'
#
loop_
_entity.id
_entity.type
_entity.pdbx_description
1 polymer ?
#
loop_
_entity_poly.entity_id
_entity_poly.type
_entity_poly.pdbx_seq_one_letter_code
_entity_poly.pdbx_strand_id
1 'polypeptide(L)'
;LIIIFITACSSSEKKQKDVIPEQIPTSINSFFDSKPTVIKLDSTLFNSFEKWNAIISFSEKFSDLIDKEINHNSKIKSLTVDIKKINKDNIPIEFKTSPIIGRLRVLKTFMQKIDSYILDQENLEEYKSDIVNLLESYNALIYQINLRAKENLEN
;
A
#
# COMPACT_ATOMS: atom_id res chain seq x y z
N LEU A 1 -11.75 45.13 57.13
CA LEU A 1 -12.28 44.79 55.79
C LEU A 1 -11.44 43.66 55.23
N ILE A 2 -11.97 42.42 55.21
CA ILE A 2 -11.29 41.24 54.72
C ILE A 2 -11.85 40.95 53.32
N ILE A 3 -10.99 41.05 52.29
CA ILE A 3 -11.31 40.72 50.91
C ILE A 3 -10.85 39.27 50.67
N ILE A 4 -11.81 38.34 50.47
CA ILE A 4 -11.57 36.94 50.12
C ILE A 4 -11.55 36.87 48.61
N PHE A 5 -10.37 36.56 48.02
CA PHE A 5 -10.23 36.20 46.61
C PHE A 5 -10.57 34.71 46.43
N ILE A 6 -11.68 34.42 45.75
CA ILE A 6 -12.04 33.07 45.31
C ILE A 6 -11.40 32.87 43.93
N THR A 7 -10.30 32.12 43.89
CA THR A 7 -9.73 31.63 42.61
C THR A 7 -10.55 30.45 42.12
N ALA A 8 -11.39 30.66 41.10
CA ALA A 8 -12.06 29.60 40.38
C ALA A 8 -11.03 28.88 39.52
N CYS A 9 -10.70 27.65 39.90
CA CYS A 9 -9.91 26.73 39.08
C CYS A 9 -10.83 26.13 38.01
N SER A 10 -10.73 26.64 36.78
CA SER A 10 -11.41 26.07 35.63
C SER A 10 -10.61 24.84 35.20
N SER A 11 -11.10 23.63 35.57
CA SER A 11 -10.59 22.37 35.04
C SER A 11 -11.11 22.22 33.61
N SER A 12 -10.23 22.41 32.63
CA SER A 12 -10.50 22.05 31.26
C SER A 12 -10.56 20.52 31.14
N GLU A 13 -11.76 19.97 31.10
CA GLU A 13 -11.98 18.60 30.68
C GLU A 13 -11.43 18.43 29.24
N LYS A 14 -10.29 17.77 29.14
CA LYS A 14 -9.83 17.21 27.85
C LYS A 14 -10.86 16.13 27.47
N LYS A 15 -11.78 16.47 26.56
CA LYS A 15 -12.57 15.48 25.86
C LYS A 15 -11.62 14.50 25.21
N GLN A 16 -11.49 13.34 25.82
CA GLN A 16 -10.86 12.16 25.24
C GLN A 16 -11.71 11.83 24.00
N LYS A 17 -11.15 12.08 22.83
CA LYS A 17 -11.77 11.71 21.56
C LYS A 17 -11.76 10.19 21.56
N ASP A 18 -12.91 9.58 21.85
CA ASP A 18 -13.11 8.15 21.65
C ASP A 18 -12.72 7.84 20.21
N VAL A 19 -11.60 7.12 20.04
CA VAL A 19 -11.19 6.57 18.76
C VAL A 19 -12.19 5.45 18.47
N ILE A 20 -13.27 5.78 17.78
CA ILE A 20 -14.19 4.80 17.22
C ILE A 20 -13.31 3.94 16.30
N PRO A 21 -13.22 2.61 16.52
CA PRO A 21 -12.49 1.76 15.61
C PRO A 21 -13.13 1.92 14.23
N GLU A 22 -12.33 2.35 13.28
CA GLU A 22 -12.72 2.61 11.89
C GLU A 22 -13.27 1.29 11.30
N GLN A 23 -14.58 1.11 11.40
CA GLN A 23 -15.26 -0.04 10.79
C GLN A 23 -15.23 0.18 9.28
N ILE A 24 -14.38 -0.59 8.61
CA ILE A 24 -14.36 -0.64 7.15
C ILE A 24 -15.79 -0.98 6.70
N PRO A 25 -16.44 -0.15 5.86
CA PRO A 25 -17.78 -0.44 5.40
C PRO A 25 -17.84 -1.84 4.78
N THR A 26 -18.84 -2.63 5.12
CA THR A 26 -19.04 -4.02 4.61
C THR A 26 -19.02 -4.10 3.08
N SER A 27 -19.33 -3.00 2.40
CA SER A 27 -19.27 -2.83 0.95
C SER A 27 -17.86 -2.92 0.36
N ILE A 28 -16.78 -2.71 1.14
CA ILE A 28 -15.41 -2.93 0.68
C ILE A 28 -15.11 -4.44 0.62
N ASN A 29 -15.58 -5.20 1.58
CA ASN A 29 -15.35 -6.65 1.58
C ASN A 29 -16.00 -7.32 0.35
N SER A 30 -17.22 -6.90 -0.04
CA SER A 30 -17.86 -7.41 -1.25
C SER A 30 -17.15 -6.99 -2.55
N PHE A 31 -16.49 -5.85 -2.57
CA PHE A 31 -15.66 -5.43 -3.69
C PHE A 31 -14.49 -6.39 -3.93
N PHE A 32 -13.84 -6.88 -2.87
CA PHE A 32 -12.77 -7.87 -2.96
C PHE A 32 -13.28 -9.29 -3.24
N ASP A 33 -14.60 -9.54 -3.21
CA ASP A 33 -15.19 -10.83 -3.61
C ASP A 33 -15.03 -11.11 -5.10
N SER A 34 -15.05 -10.08 -5.94
CA SER A 34 -14.78 -10.15 -7.39
C SER A 34 -13.28 -10.09 -7.73
N LYS A 35 -12.44 -10.62 -6.89
CA LYS A 35 -10.98 -10.62 -6.86
C LYS A 35 -10.32 -10.21 -8.18
N PRO A 36 -9.74 -8.99 -8.27
CA PRO A 36 -8.82 -8.69 -9.36
C PRO A 36 -7.64 -9.64 -9.30
N THR A 37 -7.25 -10.19 -10.45
CA THR A 37 -6.10 -11.09 -10.54
C THR A 37 -4.82 -10.33 -10.18
N VAL A 38 -4.05 -10.86 -9.23
CA VAL A 38 -2.72 -10.33 -8.88
C VAL A 38 -1.65 -11.19 -9.55
N ILE A 39 -0.82 -10.57 -10.39
CA ILE A 39 0.32 -11.22 -11.04
C ILE A 39 1.42 -11.45 -10.00
N LYS A 40 2.05 -12.63 -10.03
CA LYS A 40 3.17 -12.96 -9.14
C LYS A 40 4.50 -12.87 -9.91
N LEU A 41 5.57 -12.73 -9.18
CA LEU A 41 6.92 -12.96 -9.71
C LEU A 41 6.99 -14.41 -10.19
N ASP A 42 7.54 -14.61 -11.39
CA ASP A 42 7.65 -15.93 -11.99
C ASP A 42 8.72 -16.75 -11.27
N SER A 43 8.30 -17.78 -10.55
CA SER A 43 9.21 -18.63 -9.77
C SER A 43 10.25 -19.35 -10.63
N THR A 44 9.99 -19.55 -11.92
CA THR A 44 10.97 -20.17 -12.85
C THR A 44 12.12 -19.22 -13.18
N LEU A 45 11.93 -17.91 -12.94
CA LEU A 45 12.92 -16.83 -13.16
C LEU A 45 13.58 -16.35 -11.86
N PHE A 46 13.37 -17.08 -10.74
CA PHE A 46 13.82 -16.64 -9.41
C PHE A 46 15.29 -16.24 -9.37
N ASN A 47 16.18 -17.01 -9.97
CA ASN A 47 17.62 -16.73 -10.00
C ASN A 47 17.97 -15.37 -10.62
N SER A 48 17.12 -14.85 -11.52
CA SER A 48 17.33 -13.55 -12.17
C SER A 48 17.09 -12.38 -11.22
N PHE A 49 16.20 -12.51 -10.24
CA PHE A 49 15.87 -11.42 -9.30
C PHE A 49 16.12 -11.78 -7.83
N GLU A 50 16.78 -12.92 -7.52
CA GLU A 50 17.09 -13.36 -6.14
C GLU A 50 17.80 -12.29 -5.30
N LYS A 51 18.64 -11.47 -5.93
CA LYS A 51 19.36 -10.37 -5.27
C LYS A 51 18.48 -9.16 -4.96
N TRP A 52 17.25 -9.14 -5.46
CA TRP A 52 16.32 -8.03 -5.22
C TRP A 52 15.30 -8.36 -4.12
N ASN A 53 15.80 -8.69 -2.93
CA ASN A 53 14.98 -9.09 -1.78
C ASN A 53 13.83 -8.14 -1.47
N ALA A 54 14.01 -6.83 -1.72
CA ALA A 54 12.97 -5.84 -1.44
C ALA A 54 11.73 -6.02 -2.32
N ILE A 55 11.89 -6.37 -3.62
CA ILE A 55 10.75 -6.62 -4.50
C ILE A 55 10.10 -7.96 -4.22
N ILE A 56 10.89 -8.99 -3.88
CA ILE A 56 10.38 -10.31 -3.52
C ILE A 56 9.47 -10.20 -2.31
N SER A 57 9.99 -9.65 -1.20
CA SER A 57 9.22 -9.47 0.04
C SER A 57 8.01 -8.57 -0.15
N PHE A 58 8.12 -7.50 -0.94
CA PHE A 58 6.98 -6.64 -1.26
C PHE A 58 5.90 -7.38 -2.04
N SER A 59 6.29 -8.16 -3.07
CA SER A 59 5.37 -8.92 -3.92
C SER A 59 4.60 -9.98 -3.13
N GLU A 60 5.27 -10.71 -2.23
CA GLU A 60 4.64 -11.69 -1.34
C GLU A 60 3.57 -11.04 -0.47
N LYS A 61 3.93 -9.95 0.23
CA LYS A 61 3.00 -9.21 1.10
C LYS A 61 1.86 -8.56 0.32
N PHE A 62 2.11 -8.10 -0.92
CA PHE A 62 1.07 -7.48 -1.74
C PHE A 62 0.00 -8.47 -2.14
N SER A 63 0.36 -9.73 -2.39
CA SER A 63 -0.59 -10.79 -2.72
C SER A 63 -1.65 -11.00 -1.63
N ASP A 64 -1.30 -10.72 -0.37
CA ASP A 64 -2.24 -10.83 0.76
C ASP A 64 -3.21 -9.63 0.87
N LEU A 65 -3.01 -8.56 0.08
CA LEU A 65 -3.86 -7.36 0.15
C LEU A 65 -5.32 -7.65 -0.18
N ILE A 66 -5.56 -8.63 -1.04
CA ILE A 66 -6.90 -9.06 -1.47
C ILE A 66 -7.50 -10.15 -0.58
N ASP A 67 -6.84 -10.51 0.52
CA ASP A 67 -7.37 -11.45 1.48
C ASP A 67 -8.42 -10.77 2.38
N LYS A 68 -9.63 -11.33 2.43
CA LYS A 68 -10.77 -10.76 3.15
C LYS A 68 -10.61 -10.73 4.67
N GLU A 69 -9.80 -11.62 5.21
CA GLU A 69 -9.60 -11.75 6.65
C GLU A 69 -8.62 -10.70 7.20
N ILE A 70 -7.96 -9.94 6.32
CA ILE A 70 -6.92 -8.99 6.71
C ILE A 70 -7.48 -7.57 6.78
N ASN A 71 -7.07 -6.83 7.80
CA ASN A 71 -7.33 -5.40 7.91
C ASN A 71 -6.60 -4.64 6.79
N HIS A 72 -7.35 -4.27 5.74
CA HIS A 72 -6.81 -3.61 4.55
C HIS A 72 -6.04 -2.32 4.86
N ASN A 73 -6.54 -1.48 5.77
CA ASN A 73 -5.86 -0.22 6.13
C ASN A 73 -4.49 -0.49 6.75
N SER A 74 -4.40 -1.43 7.69
CA SER A 74 -3.12 -1.81 8.29
C SER A 74 -2.17 -2.40 7.26
N LYS A 75 -2.68 -3.20 6.33
CA LYS A 75 -1.90 -3.80 5.25
C LYS A 75 -1.38 -2.74 4.28
N ILE A 76 -2.24 -1.81 3.85
CA ILE A 76 -1.86 -0.68 2.99
C ILE A 76 -0.74 0.14 3.63
N LYS A 77 -0.87 0.51 4.91
CA LYS A 77 0.18 1.24 5.64
C LYS A 77 1.51 0.48 5.65
N SER A 78 1.47 -0.81 5.95
CA SER A 78 2.67 -1.66 5.92
C SER A 78 3.32 -1.71 4.53
N LEU A 79 2.52 -1.93 3.49
CA LEU A 79 3.00 -1.97 2.11
C LEU A 79 3.54 -0.60 1.65
N THR A 80 2.93 0.51 2.09
CA THR A 80 3.43 1.86 1.80
C THR A 80 4.82 2.09 2.41
N VAL A 81 5.09 1.55 3.59
CA VAL A 81 6.42 1.58 4.19
C VAL A 81 7.41 0.72 3.38
N ASP A 82 7.00 -0.49 2.98
CA ASP A 82 7.87 -1.41 2.27
C ASP A 82 8.20 -0.92 0.85
N ILE A 83 7.23 -0.38 0.10
CA ILE A 83 7.48 0.14 -1.25
C ILE A 83 8.43 1.35 -1.25
N LYS A 84 8.45 2.16 -0.19
CA LYS A 84 9.39 3.28 -0.04
C LYS A 84 10.84 2.81 0.05
N LYS A 85 11.09 1.60 0.58
CA LYS A 85 12.42 1.00 0.67
C LYS A 85 12.98 0.63 -0.69
N ILE A 86 12.13 0.38 -1.70
CA ILE A 86 12.54 0.11 -3.07
C ILE A 86 12.86 1.45 -3.74
N ASN A 87 14.13 1.77 -3.88
CA ASN A 87 14.61 3.02 -4.48
C ASN A 87 15.66 2.72 -5.56
N LYS A 88 16.08 3.77 -6.30
CA LYS A 88 17.02 3.62 -7.42
C LYS A 88 18.36 2.96 -7.04
N ASP A 89 18.75 3.07 -5.76
CA ASP A 89 20.07 2.61 -5.32
C ASP A 89 20.09 1.11 -5.04
N ASN A 90 18.92 0.54 -4.68
CA ASN A 90 18.78 -0.88 -4.37
C ASN A 90 18.08 -1.71 -5.46
N ILE A 91 17.82 -1.12 -6.64
CA ILE A 91 17.38 -1.86 -7.82
C ILE A 91 18.62 -2.47 -8.47
N PRO A 92 18.69 -3.81 -8.66
CA PRO A 92 19.79 -4.44 -9.39
C PRO A 92 19.96 -3.82 -10.78
N ILE A 93 21.20 -3.73 -11.26
CA ILE A 93 21.52 -3.01 -12.49
C ILE A 93 20.75 -3.56 -13.70
N GLU A 94 20.49 -4.86 -13.72
CA GLU A 94 19.78 -5.59 -14.75
C GLU A 94 18.31 -5.15 -14.88
N PHE A 95 17.72 -4.69 -13.76
CA PHE A 95 16.34 -4.21 -13.65
C PHE A 95 16.24 -2.69 -13.62
N LYS A 96 17.35 -1.97 -13.62
CA LYS A 96 17.39 -0.50 -13.53
C LYS A 96 17.05 0.17 -14.87
N THR A 97 15.91 -0.22 -15.44
CA THR A 97 15.41 0.28 -16.73
C THR A 97 14.35 1.36 -16.55
N SER A 98 14.22 2.26 -17.55
CA SER A 98 13.21 3.32 -17.51
C SER A 98 11.78 2.79 -17.35
N PRO A 99 11.36 1.68 -18.03
CA PRO A 99 10.04 1.11 -17.83
C PRO A 99 9.77 0.65 -16.39
N ILE A 100 10.72 -0.05 -15.75
CA ILE A 100 10.57 -0.53 -14.38
C ILE A 100 10.53 0.65 -13.40
N ILE A 101 11.45 1.61 -13.54
CA ILE A 101 11.50 2.81 -12.69
C ILE A 101 10.21 3.62 -12.81
N GLY A 102 9.69 3.78 -14.05
CA GLY A 102 8.42 4.50 -14.29
C GLY A 102 7.23 3.81 -13.61
N ARG A 103 7.08 2.49 -13.78
CA ARG A 103 5.99 1.71 -13.16
C ARG A 103 6.09 1.69 -11.63
N LEU A 104 7.29 1.56 -11.09
CA LEU A 104 7.52 1.65 -9.64
C LEU A 104 7.09 3.02 -9.08
N ARG A 105 7.32 4.11 -9.83
CA ARG A 105 6.87 5.45 -9.43
C ARG A 105 5.34 5.54 -9.41
N VAL A 106 4.67 5.03 -10.44
CA VAL A 106 3.19 5.01 -10.52
C VAL A 106 2.61 4.21 -9.35
N LEU A 107 3.12 3.01 -9.10
CA LEU A 107 2.69 2.18 -7.98
C LEU A 107 2.85 2.91 -6.63
N LYS A 108 3.98 3.57 -6.41
CA LYS A 108 4.20 4.38 -5.19
C LYS A 108 3.19 5.51 -5.05
N THR A 109 2.82 6.16 -6.13
CA THR A 109 1.83 7.25 -6.13
C THR A 109 0.47 6.73 -5.68
N PHE A 110 -0.01 5.61 -6.25
CA PHE A 110 -1.28 5.02 -5.83
C PHE A 110 -1.25 4.49 -4.39
N MET A 111 -0.15 3.84 -3.98
CA MET A 111 0.01 3.42 -2.58
C MET A 111 -0.11 4.59 -1.61
N GLN A 112 0.55 5.72 -1.89
CA GLN A 112 0.49 6.91 -1.05
C GLN A 112 -0.90 7.55 -1.06
N LYS A 113 -1.58 7.58 -2.21
CA LYS A 113 -2.94 8.10 -2.31
C LYS A 113 -3.88 7.28 -1.43
N ILE A 114 -3.84 5.95 -1.55
CA ILE A 114 -4.71 5.05 -0.78
C ILE A 114 -4.41 5.13 0.73
N ASP A 115 -3.12 5.19 1.11
CA ASP A 115 -2.70 5.33 2.52
C ASP A 115 -3.17 6.65 3.16
N SER A 116 -3.48 7.67 2.34
CA SER A 116 -3.96 8.98 2.81
C SER A 116 -5.47 9.05 3.04
N TYR A 117 -6.26 8.07 2.58
CA TYR A 117 -7.70 8.10 2.75
C TYR A 117 -8.12 7.96 4.22
N ILE A 118 -9.06 8.80 4.63
CA ILE A 118 -9.92 8.59 5.80
C ILE A 118 -11.25 8.16 5.21
N LEU A 119 -11.55 6.87 5.29
CA LEU A 119 -12.71 6.28 4.61
C LEU A 119 -14.02 6.74 5.25
N ASP A 120 -14.90 7.28 4.40
CA ASP A 120 -16.29 7.57 4.69
C ASP A 120 -17.17 7.15 3.50
N GLN A 121 -18.48 7.37 3.60
CA GLN A 121 -19.40 6.99 2.53
C GLN A 121 -19.25 7.86 1.28
N GLU A 122 -18.77 9.11 1.42
CA GLU A 122 -18.65 10.05 0.30
C GLU A 122 -17.48 9.70 -0.60
N ASN A 123 -16.36 9.18 -0.04
CA ASN A 123 -15.16 8.84 -0.80
C ASN A 123 -15.01 7.34 -1.14
N LEU A 124 -16.00 6.52 -0.75
CA LEU A 124 -15.91 5.07 -0.92
C LEU A 124 -15.72 4.62 -2.37
N GLU A 125 -16.45 5.20 -3.31
CA GLU A 125 -16.36 4.82 -4.74
C GLU A 125 -15.02 5.29 -5.36
N GLU A 126 -14.52 6.46 -4.96
CA GLU A 126 -13.20 6.91 -5.35
C GLU A 126 -12.11 5.98 -4.80
N TYR A 127 -12.21 5.60 -3.53
CA TYR A 127 -11.30 4.64 -2.91
C TYR A 127 -11.28 3.29 -3.64
N LYS A 128 -12.45 2.73 -4.00
CA LYS A 128 -12.55 1.49 -4.78
C LYS A 128 -11.86 1.62 -6.14
N SER A 129 -12.09 2.74 -6.83
CA SER A 129 -11.43 3.03 -8.11
C SER A 129 -9.91 3.09 -7.96
N ASP A 130 -9.41 3.73 -6.91
CA ASP A 130 -7.98 3.81 -6.65
C ASP A 130 -7.36 2.47 -6.25
N ILE A 131 -8.10 1.59 -5.57
CA ILE A 131 -7.66 0.21 -5.34
C ILE A 131 -7.51 -0.54 -6.67
N VAL A 132 -8.43 -0.40 -7.62
CA VAL A 132 -8.28 -1.00 -8.96
C VAL A 132 -7.01 -0.47 -9.63
N ASN A 133 -6.82 0.84 -9.66
CA ASN A 133 -5.64 1.47 -10.25
C ASN A 133 -4.33 1.01 -9.57
N LEU A 134 -4.37 0.81 -8.24
CA LEU A 134 -3.24 0.25 -7.49
C LEU A 134 -2.91 -1.17 -7.98
N LEU A 135 -3.91 -2.04 -8.08
CA LEU A 135 -3.73 -3.43 -8.52
C LEU A 135 -3.22 -3.50 -9.96
N GLU A 136 -3.75 -2.68 -10.85
CA GLU A 136 -3.28 -2.57 -12.24
C GLU A 136 -1.83 -2.07 -12.32
N SER A 137 -1.48 -1.06 -11.51
CA SER A 137 -0.12 -0.53 -11.47
C SER A 137 0.88 -1.54 -10.92
N TYR A 138 0.48 -2.33 -9.92
CA TYR A 138 1.27 -3.45 -9.40
C TYR A 138 1.46 -4.53 -10.48
N ASN A 139 0.39 -4.96 -11.12
CA ASN A 139 0.44 -5.97 -12.18
C ASN A 139 1.36 -5.51 -13.34
N ALA A 140 1.26 -4.25 -13.75
CA ALA A 140 2.13 -3.69 -14.77
C ALA A 140 3.61 -3.70 -14.38
N LEU A 141 3.93 -3.45 -13.09
CA LEU A 141 5.30 -3.52 -12.58
C LEU A 141 5.81 -4.97 -12.60
N ILE A 142 5.05 -5.91 -12.02
CA ILE A 142 5.48 -7.32 -11.93
C ILE A 142 5.61 -7.96 -13.32
N TYR A 143 4.67 -7.67 -14.23
CA TYR A 143 4.79 -8.09 -15.62
C TYR A 143 6.11 -7.63 -16.26
N GLN A 144 6.47 -6.35 -16.07
CA GLN A 144 7.69 -5.79 -16.63
C GLN A 144 8.95 -6.40 -16.00
N ILE A 145 8.92 -6.73 -14.71
CA ILE A 145 10.02 -7.41 -14.02
C ILE A 145 10.19 -8.82 -14.58
N ASN A 146 9.11 -9.59 -14.69
CA ASN A 146 9.15 -10.93 -15.25
C ASN A 146 9.67 -10.92 -16.70
N LEU A 147 9.18 -9.98 -17.53
CA LEU A 147 9.66 -9.80 -18.90
C LEU A 147 11.18 -9.54 -18.93
N ARG A 148 11.66 -8.62 -18.10
CA ARG A 148 13.08 -8.28 -18.05
C ARG A 148 13.94 -9.44 -17.54
N ALA A 149 13.43 -10.19 -16.54
CA ALA A 149 14.12 -11.38 -16.03
C ALA A 149 14.31 -12.44 -17.13
N LYS A 150 13.27 -12.63 -17.97
CA LYS A 150 13.34 -13.54 -19.12
C LYS A 150 14.38 -13.09 -20.16
N GLU A 151 14.34 -11.80 -20.55
CA GLU A 151 15.33 -11.22 -21.48
C GLU A 151 16.77 -11.41 -20.99
N ASN A 152 17.02 -11.31 -19.68
CA ASN A 152 18.34 -11.48 -19.09
C ASN A 152 18.84 -12.94 -19.12
N LEU A 153 17.96 -13.93 -19.27
CA LEU A 153 18.35 -15.34 -19.41
C LEU A 153 18.67 -15.71 -20.87
N GLU A 154 18.11 -14.95 -21.83
CA GLU A 154 18.29 -15.20 -23.27
C GLU A 154 19.57 -14.52 -23.85
N ASN A 155 20.21 -13.64 -23.06
CA ASN A 155 21.45 -12.92 -23.44
C ASN A 155 22.67 -13.42 -22.66
#